data_041bb438de362871dc17ce6298a840a8
#
_entry.id   041bb438de362871dc17ce6298a840a8
#
_cell.length_a   1.000
_cell.length_b   1.000
_cell.length_c   1.000
_cell.angle_alpha   90.00
_cell.angle_beta   90.00
_cell.angle_gamma   90.00
#
_symmetry.space_group_name_H-M   'P 1'
#
loop_
_entity.id
_entity.type
_entity.pdbx_description
1 polymer ?
#
loop_
_entity_poly.entity_id
_entity_poly.type
_entity_poly.pdbx_seq_one_letter_code
_entity_poly.pdbx_strand_id
1 'polypeptide(L)'
;YYYATNNNNLFEMRKRFNNSPLALPQVINMQEYGKASYRGIISKPLQTEITETLERGQQVILLMNRRGYSTYTQCKACGTVIECPDCSIPMIWHTSIKKLKCHYCNREMSFPDFCPQCGSDALSTSGVGTQKIELLINELYPDARVERIDSDILTKKNAHIELLNKFQNKEIDILVGTQMIAKGLDNPNVTLVGVLSADSGFNIPDFRASERGFQLLTQVAGRAGRGEFKGKVLFQTYNPDYYAFQTAKSQNYEKFFETEIKARQEFDYPPFSQIIRLILSSQNNFRAEKSAMEIALRLNTMTDKFGFTEYLETLGPTPCVIEKLNGFYRFQILIKNKLSQKGHDFVSKFLSKIAIPKDIRLAIDVDPLDITFPKVFSKNAVIHDGCMY
;
A
#
# COMPACT_ATOMS: atom_id res chain seq x y z
N TYR A 1 0.47 18.83 1.62
CA TYR A 1 1.76 19.52 1.63
C TYR A 1 1.93 20.42 0.40
N TYR A 2 1.85 19.89 -0.83
CA TYR A 2 2.03 20.65 -2.09
C TYR A 2 1.21 21.94 -2.12
N TYR A 3 -0.10 21.85 -1.94
CA TYR A 3 -0.97 23.05 -1.94
C TYR A 3 -0.73 23.95 -0.74
N ALA A 4 -0.45 23.38 0.44
CA ALA A 4 -0.19 24.18 1.63
C ALA A 4 1.10 24.99 1.51
N THR A 5 2.14 24.39 0.90
CA THR A 5 3.41 25.09 0.64
C THR A 5 3.23 26.18 -0.40
N ASN A 6 2.56 25.89 -1.52
CA ASN A 6 2.36 26.86 -2.61
C ASN A 6 1.45 28.02 -2.20
N ASN A 7 0.52 27.80 -1.27
CA ASN A 7 -0.42 28.82 -0.79
C ASN A 7 0.03 29.49 0.51
N ASN A 8 1.27 29.26 0.99
CA ASN A 8 1.79 29.76 2.26
C ASN A 8 0.93 29.43 3.50
N ASN A 9 0.25 28.27 3.47
CA ASN A 9 -0.61 27.78 4.55
C ASN A 9 0.03 26.60 5.30
N LEU A 10 1.35 26.44 5.22
CA LEU A 10 2.08 25.38 5.90
C LEU A 10 2.54 25.83 7.28
N PHE A 11 2.11 25.11 8.31
CA PHE A 11 2.57 25.28 9.70
C PHE A 11 3.33 24.03 10.12
N GLU A 12 4.61 24.17 10.50
CA GLU A 12 5.46 23.06 10.87
C GLU A 12 5.69 23.00 12.38
N MET A 13 5.38 21.85 13.00
CA MET A 13 5.75 21.53 14.39
C MET A 13 6.98 20.62 14.38
N ARG A 14 8.17 21.20 14.55
CA ARG A 14 9.46 20.49 14.45
C ARG A 14 9.92 19.82 15.75
N LYS A 15 9.27 20.06 16.86
CA LYS A 15 9.67 19.51 18.19
C LYS A 15 8.57 18.64 18.76
N ARG A 16 8.95 17.51 19.34
CA ARG A 16 8.05 16.71 20.16
C ARG A 16 7.72 17.42 21.46
N PHE A 17 6.52 17.18 21.99
CA PHE A 17 6.07 17.74 23.27
C PHE A 17 7.08 17.52 24.41
N ASN A 18 7.69 16.34 24.52
CA ASN A 18 8.64 15.97 25.58
C ASN A 18 10.11 16.18 25.20
N ASN A 19 10.44 16.80 24.06
CA ASN A 19 11.80 16.85 23.49
C ASN A 19 12.51 15.48 23.38
N SER A 20 11.78 14.36 23.51
CA SER A 20 12.34 13.02 23.43
C SER A 20 12.93 12.76 22.04
N PRO A 21 14.15 12.22 21.94
CA PRO A 21 14.76 11.92 20.65
C PRO A 21 13.95 10.87 19.91
N LEU A 22 13.87 11.02 18.59
CA LEU A 22 13.25 10.01 17.72
C LEU A 22 14.16 8.77 17.66
N ALA A 23 13.58 7.58 17.82
CA ALA A 23 14.29 6.36 17.49
C ALA A 23 14.54 6.34 15.98
N LEU A 24 15.82 6.43 15.58
CA LEU A 24 16.19 6.33 14.16
C LEU A 24 16.16 4.86 13.74
N PRO A 25 15.39 4.51 12.70
CA PRO A 25 15.33 3.15 12.21
C PRO A 25 16.65 2.67 11.63
N GLN A 26 16.99 1.39 11.88
CA GLN A 26 18.03 0.68 11.16
C GLN A 26 17.41 -0.10 10.02
N VAL A 27 18.01 0.00 8.83
CA VAL A 27 17.58 -0.76 7.65
C VAL A 27 18.42 -2.01 7.54
N ILE A 28 17.77 -3.17 7.50
CA ILE A 28 18.40 -4.48 7.34
C ILE A 28 18.23 -4.91 5.89
N ASN A 29 19.35 -5.10 5.20
CA ASN A 29 19.36 -5.58 3.83
C ASN A 29 19.12 -7.10 3.77
N MET A 30 17.92 -7.51 3.37
CA MET A 30 17.55 -8.93 3.27
C MET A 30 18.25 -9.67 2.11
N GLN A 31 18.90 -8.97 1.19
CA GLN A 31 19.75 -9.61 0.17
C GLN A 31 20.98 -10.23 0.83
N GLU A 32 21.55 -9.57 1.84
CA GLU A 32 22.74 -10.06 2.59
C GLU A 32 22.36 -11.12 3.61
N TYR A 33 21.28 -10.89 4.34
CA TYR A 33 20.86 -11.75 5.46
C TYR A 33 19.80 -12.79 5.08
N GLY A 34 19.26 -12.79 3.85
CA GLY A 34 18.14 -13.66 3.44
C GLY A 34 18.45 -15.15 3.58
N LYS A 35 19.69 -15.58 3.25
CA LYS A 35 20.14 -16.98 3.40
C LYS A 35 20.38 -17.37 4.87
N ALA A 36 20.80 -16.42 5.70
CA ALA A 36 21.05 -16.61 7.13
C ALA A 36 19.83 -16.29 8.00
N SER A 37 18.70 -15.90 7.37
CA SER A 37 17.47 -15.59 8.07
C SER A 37 16.65 -16.84 8.38
N TYR A 38 15.88 -16.80 9.48
CA TYR A 38 15.00 -17.89 9.81
C TYR A 38 13.90 -18.00 8.75
N ARG A 39 13.93 -19.10 7.99
CA ARG A 39 13.02 -19.39 6.86
C ARG A 39 12.88 -18.25 5.84
N GLY A 40 13.94 -17.45 5.64
CA GLY A 40 13.92 -16.31 4.70
C GLY A 40 13.08 -15.12 5.13
N ILE A 41 12.63 -15.05 6.39
CA ILE A 41 11.66 -14.06 6.86
C ILE A 41 12.22 -13.19 7.99
N ILE A 42 12.87 -13.81 8.99
CA ILE A 42 13.34 -13.11 10.19
C ILE A 42 14.87 -13.11 10.16
N SER A 43 15.46 -11.95 9.91
CA SER A 43 16.91 -11.80 9.80
C SER A 43 17.61 -12.06 11.13
N LYS A 44 18.87 -12.50 11.07
CA LYS A 44 19.68 -12.74 12.28
C LYS A 44 19.81 -11.51 13.17
N PRO A 45 20.04 -10.28 12.62
CA PRO A 45 20.05 -9.08 13.46
C PRO A 45 18.71 -8.85 14.21
N LEU A 46 17.57 -9.09 13.56
CA LEU A 46 16.27 -8.95 14.22
C LEU A 46 16.08 -10.02 15.30
N GLN A 47 16.50 -11.28 15.06
CA GLN A 47 16.46 -12.34 16.08
C GLN A 47 17.25 -11.94 17.31
N THR A 48 18.48 -11.45 17.13
CA THR A 48 19.34 -11.00 18.23
C THR A 48 18.65 -9.91 19.06
N GLU A 49 18.08 -8.88 18.40
CA GLU A 49 17.39 -7.80 19.09
C GLU A 49 16.11 -8.25 19.81
N ILE A 50 15.37 -9.22 19.25
CA ILE A 50 14.21 -9.81 19.94
C ILE A 50 14.68 -10.51 21.21
N THR A 51 15.69 -11.39 21.12
CA THR A 51 16.25 -12.12 22.28
C THR A 51 16.67 -11.16 23.38
N GLU A 52 17.52 -10.18 23.06
CA GLU A 52 17.98 -9.19 24.04
C GLU A 52 16.83 -8.36 24.67
N THR A 53 15.77 -8.08 23.88
CA THR A 53 14.61 -7.33 24.37
C THR A 53 13.81 -8.17 25.37
N LEU A 54 13.58 -9.44 25.06
CA LEU A 54 12.88 -10.37 25.95
C LEU A 54 13.65 -10.65 27.25
N GLU A 55 14.98 -10.84 27.18
CA GLU A 55 15.85 -11.00 28.34
C GLU A 55 15.81 -9.82 29.30
N ARG A 56 15.58 -8.61 28.77
CA ARG A 56 15.37 -7.39 29.60
C ARG A 56 13.96 -7.26 30.16
N GLY A 57 13.06 -8.22 29.91
CA GLY A 57 11.65 -8.14 30.32
C GLY A 57 10.85 -7.03 29.61
N GLN A 58 11.30 -6.66 28.39
CA GLN A 58 10.70 -5.62 27.57
C GLN A 58 9.87 -6.25 26.45
N GLN A 59 9.05 -5.44 25.78
CA GLN A 59 8.09 -5.92 24.80
C GLN A 59 8.48 -5.58 23.37
N VAL A 60 8.07 -6.45 22.44
CA VAL A 60 8.38 -6.38 21.02
C VAL A 60 7.10 -6.20 20.21
N ILE A 61 7.14 -5.35 19.20
CA ILE A 61 6.14 -5.29 18.14
C ILE A 61 6.77 -5.76 16.82
N LEU A 62 6.14 -6.73 16.17
CA LEU A 62 6.48 -7.18 14.83
C LEU A 62 5.38 -6.78 13.86
N LEU A 63 5.72 -5.86 12.98
CA LEU A 63 4.79 -5.31 12.01
C LEU A 63 4.98 -5.98 10.65
N MET A 64 3.88 -6.46 10.10
CA MET A 64 3.78 -6.78 8.68
C MET A 64 3.08 -5.63 7.94
N ASN A 65 3.80 -5.03 7.00
CA ASN A 65 3.21 -3.99 6.17
C ASN A 65 2.40 -4.62 5.03
N ARG A 66 1.33 -5.37 5.36
CA ARG A 66 0.48 -6.01 4.37
C ARG A 66 -0.95 -5.49 4.45
N ARG A 67 -1.36 -4.72 3.45
CA ARG A 67 -2.76 -4.54 3.07
C ARG A 67 -2.96 -5.12 1.67
N GLY A 68 -3.90 -6.04 1.51
CA GLY A 68 -4.38 -6.52 0.22
C GLY A 68 -3.76 -7.81 -0.30
N TYR A 69 -4.48 -8.43 -1.23
CA TYR A 69 -4.20 -9.73 -1.87
C TYR A 69 -3.25 -9.64 -3.08
N SER A 70 -2.70 -8.46 -3.40
CA SER A 70 -1.87 -8.30 -4.59
C SER A 70 -0.48 -8.90 -4.40
N THR A 71 -0.17 -9.88 -5.23
CA THR A 71 1.14 -10.51 -5.31
C THR A 71 1.97 -9.81 -6.38
N TYR A 72 2.82 -8.87 -5.97
CA TYR A 72 3.81 -8.26 -6.87
C TYR A 72 5.00 -9.21 -7.09
N THR A 73 5.72 -9.01 -8.18
CA THR A 73 6.92 -9.79 -8.50
C THR A 73 8.16 -8.99 -8.15
N GLN A 74 9.02 -9.56 -7.30
CA GLN A 74 10.26 -8.93 -6.83
C GLN A 74 11.44 -9.87 -6.97
N CYS A 75 12.57 -9.35 -7.41
CA CYS A 75 13.84 -10.05 -7.39
C CYS A 75 14.41 -10.09 -5.95
N LYS A 76 14.69 -11.28 -5.44
CA LYS A 76 15.26 -11.46 -4.10
C LYS A 76 16.77 -11.20 -4.06
N ALA A 77 17.43 -11.16 -5.23
CA ALA A 77 18.86 -10.88 -5.33
C ALA A 77 19.17 -9.36 -5.30
N CYS A 78 18.38 -8.53 -5.98
CA CYS A 78 18.64 -7.09 -6.08
C CYS A 78 17.48 -6.18 -5.60
N GLY A 79 16.35 -6.74 -5.19
CA GLY A 79 15.21 -5.98 -4.70
C GLY A 79 14.31 -5.36 -5.78
N THR A 80 14.70 -5.42 -7.06
CA THR A 80 13.93 -4.84 -8.17
C THR A 80 12.53 -5.44 -8.25
N VAL A 81 11.53 -4.58 -8.37
CA VAL A 81 10.14 -4.96 -8.60
C VAL A 81 9.84 -4.83 -10.10
N ILE A 82 9.05 -5.76 -10.64
CA ILE A 82 8.60 -5.67 -12.03
C ILE A 82 7.45 -4.68 -12.11
N GLU A 83 7.71 -3.55 -12.75
CA GLU A 83 6.75 -2.44 -12.91
C GLU A 83 6.24 -2.32 -14.34
N CYS A 84 5.08 -1.70 -14.48
CA CYS A 84 4.53 -1.34 -15.78
C CYS A 84 5.31 -0.14 -16.35
N PRO A 85 5.85 -0.26 -17.58
CA PRO A 85 6.63 0.83 -18.17
C PRO A 85 5.81 2.10 -18.47
N ASP A 86 4.48 1.95 -18.67
CA ASP A 86 3.60 3.08 -18.98
C ASP A 86 3.03 3.77 -17.73
N CYS A 87 2.96 3.06 -16.59
CA CYS A 87 2.26 3.55 -15.41
C CYS A 87 3.15 3.64 -14.18
N SER A 88 4.38 3.11 -14.23
CA SER A 88 5.31 3.07 -13.08
C SER A 88 4.67 2.54 -11.79
N ILE A 89 3.86 1.50 -11.91
CA ILE A 89 3.29 0.76 -10.78
C ILE A 89 3.63 -0.72 -10.88
N PRO A 90 3.73 -1.44 -9.75
CA PRO A 90 3.99 -2.88 -9.76
C PRO A 90 2.97 -3.65 -10.58
N MET A 91 3.47 -4.57 -11.42
CA MET A 91 2.65 -5.51 -12.15
C MET A 91 2.29 -6.70 -11.26
N ILE A 92 1.05 -7.18 -11.39
CA ILE A 92 0.49 -8.27 -10.60
C ILE A 92 0.52 -9.57 -11.39
N TRP A 93 0.99 -10.64 -10.75
CA TRP A 93 0.95 -11.96 -11.34
C TRP A 93 -0.44 -12.58 -11.29
N HIS A 94 -0.96 -12.97 -12.44
CA HIS A 94 -2.24 -13.65 -12.60
C HIS A 94 -2.01 -15.12 -12.96
N THR A 95 -2.27 -16.01 -12.03
CA THR A 95 -2.08 -17.46 -12.19
C THR A 95 -2.98 -18.06 -13.26
N SER A 96 -4.17 -17.52 -13.46
CA SER A 96 -5.16 -17.99 -14.45
C SER A 96 -4.70 -17.81 -15.89
N ILE A 97 -4.03 -16.71 -16.20
CA ILE A 97 -3.53 -16.38 -17.54
C ILE A 97 -2.01 -16.57 -17.67
N LYS A 98 -1.32 -16.92 -16.59
CA LYS A 98 0.15 -17.05 -16.51
C LYS A 98 0.89 -15.83 -17.07
N LYS A 99 0.45 -14.63 -16.68
CA LYS A 99 1.04 -13.34 -17.10
C LYS A 99 1.08 -12.34 -15.96
N LEU A 100 1.99 -11.39 -16.07
CA LEU A 100 1.99 -10.16 -15.30
C LEU A 100 1.03 -9.16 -15.95
N LYS A 101 0.22 -8.46 -15.15
CA LYS A 101 -0.77 -7.51 -15.65
C LYS A 101 -0.74 -6.20 -14.87
N CYS A 102 -0.80 -5.10 -15.60
CA CYS A 102 -0.98 -3.78 -15.02
C CYS A 102 -2.46 -3.51 -14.74
N HIS A 103 -2.80 -3.16 -13.51
CA HIS A 103 -4.18 -2.84 -13.12
C HIS A 103 -4.60 -1.39 -13.42
N TYR A 104 -3.74 -0.61 -14.13
CA TYR A 104 -4.09 0.73 -14.60
C TYR A 104 -4.37 0.73 -16.11
N CYS A 105 -3.39 0.35 -16.93
CA CYS A 105 -3.52 0.40 -18.38
C CYS A 105 -3.85 -0.96 -19.04
N ASN A 106 -3.93 -2.05 -18.26
CA ASN A 106 -4.19 -3.41 -18.74
C ASN A 106 -3.04 -4.05 -19.55
N ARG A 107 -1.84 -3.43 -19.56
CA ARG A 107 -0.67 -4.03 -20.22
C ARG A 107 -0.37 -5.41 -19.63
N GLU A 108 -0.12 -6.38 -20.50
CA GLU A 108 0.29 -7.74 -20.13
C GLU A 108 1.75 -7.97 -20.52
N MET A 109 2.46 -8.73 -19.69
CA MET A 109 3.83 -9.20 -19.92
C MET A 109 3.96 -10.66 -19.51
N SER A 110 4.81 -11.41 -20.18
CA SER A 110 5.24 -12.73 -19.71
C SER A 110 6.00 -12.60 -18.40
N PHE A 111 5.94 -13.63 -17.55
CA PHE A 111 6.82 -13.67 -16.38
C PHE A 111 8.26 -13.81 -16.88
N PRO A 112 9.18 -12.89 -16.51
CA PRO A 112 10.54 -12.97 -17.00
C PRO A 112 11.28 -14.12 -16.31
N ASP A 113 12.08 -14.87 -17.06
CA ASP A 113 12.92 -15.95 -16.52
C ASP A 113 14.05 -15.40 -15.66
N PHE A 114 14.53 -14.20 -16.00
CA PHE A 114 15.62 -13.52 -15.30
C PHE A 114 15.23 -12.09 -14.95
N CYS A 115 15.79 -11.59 -13.86
CA CYS A 115 15.61 -10.21 -13.44
C CYS A 115 16.18 -9.24 -14.50
N PRO A 116 15.41 -8.27 -14.99
CA PRO A 116 15.87 -7.33 -16.01
C PRO A 116 16.99 -6.40 -15.51
N GLN A 117 17.14 -6.24 -14.19
CA GLN A 117 18.13 -5.36 -13.60
C GLN A 117 19.46 -6.07 -13.32
N CYS A 118 19.45 -7.28 -12.75
CA CYS A 118 20.68 -7.97 -12.29
C CYS A 118 20.94 -9.34 -12.95
N GLY A 119 20.06 -9.81 -13.85
CA GLY A 119 20.23 -11.10 -14.53
C GLY A 119 19.98 -12.34 -13.65
N SER A 120 19.60 -12.20 -12.38
CA SER A 120 19.33 -13.32 -11.48
C SER A 120 17.97 -13.98 -11.79
N ASP A 121 17.87 -15.28 -11.56
CA ASP A 121 16.63 -16.08 -11.60
C ASP A 121 15.80 -15.99 -10.31
N ALA A 122 16.25 -15.22 -9.32
CA ALA A 122 15.64 -15.10 -8.00
C ALA A 122 14.34 -14.26 -7.99
N LEU A 123 13.60 -14.23 -9.09
CA LEU A 123 12.29 -13.58 -9.17
C LEU A 123 11.23 -14.41 -8.42
N SER A 124 10.48 -13.75 -7.55
CA SER A 124 9.40 -14.42 -6.83
C SER A 124 8.18 -13.51 -6.65
N THR A 125 7.00 -14.12 -6.62
CA THR A 125 5.76 -13.48 -6.20
C THR A 125 5.69 -13.48 -4.68
N SER A 126 5.48 -12.32 -4.04
CA SER A 126 5.58 -12.18 -2.59
C SER A 126 4.23 -12.29 -1.88
N GLY A 127 4.22 -12.97 -0.74
CA GLY A 127 3.07 -12.99 0.18
C GLY A 127 3.25 -13.92 1.39
N VAL A 128 3.65 -13.35 2.54
CA VAL A 128 3.61 -14.06 3.84
C VAL A 128 2.49 -13.44 4.68
N GLY A 129 1.62 -14.28 5.30
CA GLY A 129 0.54 -13.82 6.18
C GLY A 129 0.97 -13.70 7.65
N THR A 130 0.24 -12.92 8.45
CA THR A 130 0.47 -12.73 9.89
C THR A 130 0.41 -14.04 10.67
N GLN A 131 -0.48 -14.97 10.30
CA GLN A 131 -0.54 -16.32 10.89
C GLN A 131 0.77 -17.09 10.77
N LYS A 132 1.40 -17.04 9.59
CA LYS A 132 2.68 -17.70 9.37
C LYS A 132 3.78 -17.09 10.24
N ILE A 133 3.76 -15.77 10.43
CA ILE A 133 4.72 -15.09 11.31
C ILE A 133 4.51 -15.50 12.76
N GLU A 134 3.29 -15.50 13.25
CA GLU A 134 2.94 -15.95 14.60
C GLU A 134 3.48 -17.36 14.87
N LEU A 135 3.26 -18.30 13.94
CA LEU A 135 3.79 -19.66 14.06
C LEU A 135 5.32 -19.68 14.10
N LEU A 136 5.99 -18.91 13.25
CA LEU A 136 7.44 -18.83 13.21
C LEU A 136 8.03 -18.21 14.48
N ILE A 137 7.37 -17.21 15.06
CA ILE A 137 7.82 -16.58 16.30
C ILE A 137 7.62 -17.53 17.49
N ASN A 138 6.50 -18.23 17.57
CA ASN A 138 6.27 -19.25 18.61
C ASN A 138 7.29 -20.40 18.52
N GLU A 139 7.72 -20.79 17.31
CA GLU A 139 8.75 -21.81 17.11
C GLU A 139 10.15 -21.31 17.56
N LEU A 140 10.48 -20.02 17.32
CA LEU A 140 11.75 -19.42 17.72
C LEU A 140 11.83 -19.08 19.20
N TYR A 141 10.72 -18.71 19.81
CA TYR A 141 10.63 -18.20 21.19
C TYR A 141 9.49 -18.90 21.93
N PRO A 142 9.63 -20.21 22.25
CA PRO A 142 8.55 -21.01 22.83
C PRO A 142 8.10 -20.53 24.23
N ASP A 143 8.99 -19.85 24.96
CA ASP A 143 8.68 -19.32 26.28
C ASP A 143 8.06 -17.92 26.25
N ALA A 144 8.01 -17.26 25.09
CA ALA A 144 7.41 -15.93 24.95
C ALA A 144 5.91 -16.02 24.70
N ARG A 145 5.15 -15.12 25.33
CA ARG A 145 3.71 -14.97 25.09
C ARG A 145 3.49 -14.13 23.85
N VAL A 146 3.15 -14.81 22.75
CA VAL A 146 2.96 -14.22 21.43
C VAL A 146 1.47 -14.09 21.13
N GLU A 147 1.04 -12.91 20.72
CA GLU A 147 -0.34 -12.67 20.28
C GLU A 147 -0.36 -11.94 18.93
N ARG A 148 -1.41 -12.21 18.15
CA ARG A 148 -1.61 -11.64 16.84
C ARG A 148 -2.79 -10.68 16.82
N ILE A 149 -2.62 -9.55 16.12
CA ILE A 149 -3.68 -8.57 15.86
C ILE A 149 -3.81 -8.30 14.37
N ASP A 150 -4.94 -8.67 13.81
CA ASP A 150 -5.32 -8.35 12.42
C ASP A 150 -6.85 -8.15 12.30
N SER A 151 -7.29 -7.80 11.08
CA SER A 151 -8.72 -7.53 10.80
C SER A 151 -9.64 -8.73 11.05
N ASP A 152 -9.11 -9.96 10.99
CA ASP A 152 -9.91 -11.17 11.11
C ASP A 152 -10.27 -11.46 12.58
N ILE A 153 -9.39 -11.06 13.51
CA ILE A 153 -9.60 -11.21 14.96
C ILE A 153 -10.59 -10.15 15.48
N LEU A 154 -10.70 -9.01 14.78
CA LEU A 154 -11.50 -7.86 15.24
C LEU A 154 -13.00 -7.95 14.95
N THR A 155 -13.51 -9.12 14.59
CA THR A 155 -14.95 -9.32 14.36
C THR A 155 -15.80 -9.19 15.63
N LYS A 156 -15.19 -9.36 16.82
CA LYS A 156 -15.86 -9.16 18.11
C LYS A 156 -15.69 -7.72 18.58
N LYS A 157 -16.80 -7.07 18.92
CA LYS A 157 -16.82 -5.74 19.54
C LYS A 157 -15.96 -5.78 20.82
N ASN A 158 -14.95 -4.91 20.92
CA ASN A 158 -13.99 -4.78 22.02
C ASN A 158 -12.79 -5.76 22.06
N ALA A 159 -12.69 -6.79 21.22
CA ALA A 159 -11.52 -7.69 21.21
C ALA A 159 -10.18 -6.94 21.03
N HIS A 160 -10.22 -5.86 20.26
CA HIS A 160 -9.04 -4.99 20.07
C HIS A 160 -8.60 -4.32 21.38
N ILE A 161 -9.55 -3.80 22.13
CA ILE A 161 -9.27 -3.08 23.40
C ILE A 161 -8.74 -4.06 24.46
N GLU A 162 -9.34 -5.24 24.57
CA GLU A 162 -8.91 -6.29 25.49
C GLU A 162 -7.47 -6.74 25.21
N LEU A 163 -7.14 -6.95 23.94
CA LEU A 163 -5.79 -7.36 23.55
C LEU A 163 -4.76 -6.25 23.80
N LEU A 164 -5.09 -5.00 23.53
CA LEU A 164 -4.22 -3.88 23.84
C LEU A 164 -4.01 -3.71 25.36
N ASN A 165 -5.05 -3.91 26.18
CA ASN A 165 -4.94 -3.89 27.64
C ASN A 165 -4.01 -5.01 28.15
N LYS A 166 -4.16 -6.24 27.65
CA LYS A 166 -3.25 -7.36 27.97
C LYS A 166 -1.80 -7.00 27.61
N PHE A 167 -1.58 -6.39 26.45
CA PHE A 167 -0.25 -5.98 26.06
C PHE A 167 0.31 -4.86 26.95
N GLN A 168 -0.50 -3.89 27.35
CA GLN A 168 -0.10 -2.85 28.31
C GLN A 168 0.23 -3.43 29.70
N ASN A 169 -0.51 -4.43 30.15
CA ASN A 169 -0.31 -5.12 31.43
C ASN A 169 0.85 -6.12 31.41
N LYS A 170 1.65 -6.18 30.34
CA LYS A 170 2.74 -7.14 30.16
C LYS A 170 2.31 -8.61 30.19
N GLU A 171 1.07 -8.92 29.85
CA GLU A 171 0.59 -10.29 29.67
C GLU A 171 1.01 -10.88 28.32
N ILE A 172 1.50 -10.05 27.38
CA ILE A 172 2.00 -10.39 26.06
C ILE A 172 3.39 -9.84 25.90
N ASP A 173 4.33 -10.64 25.41
CA ASP A 173 5.73 -10.24 25.21
C ASP A 173 5.99 -9.77 23.78
N ILE A 174 5.39 -10.46 22.79
CA ILE A 174 5.53 -10.16 21.38
C ILE A 174 4.14 -9.97 20.75
N LEU A 175 3.91 -8.78 20.19
CA LEU A 175 2.70 -8.48 19.45
C LEU A 175 2.98 -8.49 17.93
N VAL A 176 2.36 -9.42 17.20
CA VAL A 176 2.47 -9.55 15.75
C VAL A 176 1.25 -8.94 15.08
N GLY A 177 1.40 -8.10 14.06
CA GLY A 177 0.22 -7.62 13.35
C GLY A 177 0.49 -6.71 12.16
N THR A 178 -0.59 -6.08 11.68
CA THR A 178 -0.56 -5.17 10.54
C THR A 178 -0.54 -3.71 10.97
N GLN A 179 -0.79 -2.79 10.04
CA GLN A 179 -0.84 -1.34 10.28
C GLN A 179 -1.75 -0.90 11.46
N MET A 180 -2.64 -1.77 11.93
CA MET A 180 -3.53 -1.46 13.07
C MET A 180 -2.75 -1.25 14.35
N ILE A 181 -1.61 -1.95 14.52
CA ILE A 181 -0.73 -1.77 15.69
C ILE A 181 -0.05 -0.39 15.67
N ALA A 182 0.21 0.14 14.46
CA ALA A 182 0.83 1.46 14.32
C ALA A 182 -0.07 2.60 14.80
N LYS A 183 -1.39 2.38 14.92
CA LYS A 183 -2.36 3.38 15.35
C LYS A 183 -2.79 3.14 16.80
N GLY A 184 -2.65 4.15 17.65
CA GLY A 184 -3.26 4.15 18.98
C GLY A 184 -2.50 3.40 20.08
N LEU A 185 -1.42 2.67 19.80
CA LEU A 185 -0.65 2.00 20.83
C LEU A 185 0.34 2.98 21.48
N ASP A 186 0.15 3.26 22.74
CA ASP A 186 1.08 4.01 23.59
C ASP A 186 1.49 3.13 24.77
N ASN A 187 2.63 2.43 24.63
CA ASN A 187 3.12 1.50 25.64
C ASN A 187 4.62 1.78 25.88
N PRO A 188 5.01 2.27 27.09
CA PRO A 188 6.38 2.59 27.41
C PRO A 188 7.32 1.37 27.48
N ASN A 189 6.78 0.16 27.61
CA ASN A 189 7.55 -1.07 27.68
C ASN A 189 7.97 -1.59 26.29
N VAL A 190 7.43 -1.02 25.20
CA VAL A 190 7.82 -1.38 23.84
C VAL A 190 9.14 -0.69 23.51
N THR A 191 10.19 -1.48 23.45
CA THR A 191 11.54 -1.00 23.14
C THR A 191 12.06 -1.51 21.80
N LEU A 192 11.43 -2.54 21.22
CA LEU A 192 11.77 -3.03 19.89
C LEU A 192 10.56 -3.03 18.98
N VAL A 193 10.72 -2.44 17.78
CA VAL A 193 9.77 -2.55 16.69
C VAL A 193 10.46 -3.09 15.45
N GLY A 194 10.04 -4.26 14.97
CA GLY A 194 10.52 -4.88 13.75
C GLY A 194 9.50 -4.82 12.63
N VAL A 195 9.87 -4.29 11.47
CA VAL A 195 9.06 -4.36 10.25
C VAL A 195 9.58 -5.47 9.35
N LEU A 196 8.83 -6.57 9.23
CA LEU A 196 9.30 -7.82 8.62
C LEU A 196 9.34 -7.80 7.10
N SER A 197 8.46 -7.08 6.45
CA SER A 197 8.37 -6.97 4.99
C SER A 197 8.02 -5.54 4.64
N ALA A 198 9.00 -4.66 4.81
CA ALA A 198 8.79 -3.24 4.59
C ALA A 198 8.47 -2.93 3.11
N ASP A 199 9.05 -3.72 2.18
CA ASP A 199 8.79 -3.61 0.73
C ASP A 199 7.31 -3.71 0.36
N SER A 200 6.54 -4.55 1.06
CA SER A 200 5.16 -4.84 0.68
C SER A 200 4.24 -3.63 0.68
N GLY A 201 4.55 -2.61 1.47
CA GLY A 201 3.79 -1.36 1.51
C GLY A 201 4.06 -0.44 0.34
N PHE A 202 5.25 -0.51 -0.22
CA PHE A 202 5.66 0.29 -1.37
C PHE A 202 5.26 -0.35 -2.70
N ASN A 203 5.09 -1.67 -2.71
CA ASN A 203 4.83 -2.46 -3.92
C ASN A 203 3.33 -2.74 -4.15
N ILE A 204 2.48 -1.89 -3.62
CA ILE A 204 1.05 -1.89 -3.91
C ILE A 204 0.83 -1.19 -5.27
N PRO A 205 -0.04 -1.69 -6.17
CA PRO A 205 -0.32 -1.04 -7.44
C PRO A 205 -1.22 0.21 -7.26
N ASP A 206 -0.70 1.20 -6.59
CA ASP A 206 -1.31 2.50 -6.32
C ASP A 206 -0.20 3.55 -6.34
N PHE A 207 -0.39 4.65 -7.07
CA PHE A 207 0.60 5.72 -7.17
C PHE A 207 0.95 6.36 -5.80
N ARG A 208 0.11 6.18 -4.78
CA ARG A 208 0.35 6.63 -3.40
C ARG A 208 1.11 5.60 -2.55
N ALA A 209 1.54 4.47 -3.13
CA ALA A 209 2.15 3.40 -2.34
C ALA A 209 3.38 3.87 -1.56
N SER A 210 4.26 4.64 -2.22
CA SER A 210 5.47 5.19 -1.59
C SER A 210 5.14 6.15 -0.45
N GLU A 211 4.19 7.06 -0.65
CA GLU A 211 3.75 7.99 0.39
C GLU A 211 3.16 7.27 1.60
N ARG A 212 2.30 6.29 1.37
CA ARG A 212 1.70 5.50 2.47
C ARG A 212 2.72 4.64 3.19
N GLY A 213 3.66 4.05 2.44
CA GLY A 213 4.77 3.29 3.01
C GLY A 213 5.65 4.16 3.89
N PHE A 214 6.06 5.34 3.41
CA PHE A 214 6.80 6.33 4.17
C PHE A 214 6.07 6.75 5.45
N GLN A 215 4.79 7.12 5.34
CA GLN A 215 3.96 7.52 6.48
C GLN A 215 3.88 6.40 7.54
N LEU A 216 3.67 5.15 7.10
CA LEU A 216 3.61 4.01 8.02
C LEU A 216 4.94 3.79 8.72
N LEU A 217 6.06 3.76 8.00
CA LEU A 217 7.39 3.55 8.58
C LEU A 217 7.72 4.65 9.60
N THR A 218 7.38 5.90 9.29
CA THR A 218 7.58 7.04 10.21
C THR A 218 6.70 6.91 11.46
N GLN A 219 5.43 6.49 11.31
CA GLN A 219 4.54 6.24 12.45
C GLN A 219 5.06 5.12 13.34
N VAL A 220 5.53 4.03 12.73
CA VAL A 220 6.07 2.86 13.45
C VAL A 220 7.35 3.23 14.19
N ALA A 221 8.25 3.97 13.55
CA ALA A 221 9.46 4.49 14.19
C ALA A 221 9.14 5.33 15.45
N GLY A 222 8.03 6.04 15.43
CA GLY A 222 7.54 6.81 16.56
C GLY A 222 6.96 5.99 17.74
N ARG A 223 6.86 4.65 17.64
CA ARG A 223 6.30 3.80 18.70
C ARG A 223 7.32 3.24 19.66
N ALA A 224 8.56 3.04 19.24
CA ALA A 224 9.63 2.55 20.09
C ALA A 224 10.19 3.66 21.00
N GLY A 225 10.54 3.31 22.25
CA GLY A 225 11.26 4.18 23.17
C GLY A 225 10.46 5.39 23.68
N ARG A 226 9.22 5.18 24.07
CA ARG A 226 8.39 6.21 24.69
C ARG A 226 8.55 6.29 26.23
N GLY A 227 9.17 5.28 26.83
CA GLY A 227 9.52 5.23 28.23
C GLY A 227 10.96 5.68 28.49
N GLU A 228 11.50 5.21 29.62
CA GLU A 228 12.88 5.50 30.04
C GLU A 228 13.94 4.82 29.18
N PHE A 229 13.57 3.74 28.49
CA PHE A 229 14.49 2.94 27.66
C PHE A 229 14.53 3.45 26.23
N LYS A 230 15.73 3.47 25.64
CA LYS A 230 15.89 3.79 24.22
C LYS A 230 15.21 2.73 23.35
N GLY A 231 14.36 3.20 22.45
CA GLY A 231 13.72 2.31 21.47
C GLY A 231 14.63 2.00 20.29
N LYS A 232 14.53 0.76 19.80
CA LYS A 232 15.15 0.31 18.55
C LYS A 232 14.06 0.03 17.53
N VAL A 233 14.33 0.39 16.27
CA VAL A 233 13.42 0.11 15.14
C VAL A 233 14.22 -0.51 14.01
N LEU A 234 13.78 -1.65 13.49
CA LEU A 234 14.44 -2.37 12.42
C LEU A 234 13.47 -2.55 11.24
N PHE A 235 13.91 -2.13 10.05
CA PHE A 235 13.17 -2.35 8.80
C PHE A 235 13.87 -3.40 7.96
N GLN A 236 13.26 -4.54 7.74
CA GLN A 236 13.75 -5.56 6.83
C GLN A 236 13.25 -5.30 5.41
N THR A 237 14.16 -5.13 4.46
CA THR A 237 13.85 -4.83 3.06
C THR A 237 14.83 -5.51 2.10
N TYR A 238 14.36 -5.87 0.91
CA TYR A 238 15.17 -6.30 -0.21
C TYR A 238 15.70 -5.15 -1.08
N ASN A 239 15.18 -3.94 -0.86
CA ASN A 239 15.60 -2.75 -1.60
C ASN A 239 15.99 -1.60 -0.63
N PRO A 240 17.12 -1.72 0.08
CA PRO A 240 17.52 -0.75 1.10
C PRO A 240 17.78 0.65 0.56
N ASP A 241 18.14 0.77 -0.72
CA ASP A 241 18.48 2.05 -1.36
C ASP A 241 17.26 2.79 -1.92
N TYR A 242 16.07 2.18 -1.84
CA TYR A 242 14.85 2.85 -2.27
C TYR A 242 14.63 4.16 -1.50
N TYR A 243 14.40 5.25 -2.21
CA TYR A 243 14.37 6.60 -1.63
C TYR A 243 13.43 6.75 -0.43
N ALA A 244 12.30 6.05 -0.43
CA ALA A 244 11.33 6.13 0.65
C ALA A 244 11.83 5.46 1.94
N PHE A 245 12.68 4.41 1.86
CA PHE A 245 13.35 3.85 3.05
C PHE A 245 14.42 4.79 3.57
N GLN A 246 15.25 5.35 2.70
CA GLN A 246 16.33 6.25 3.09
C GLN A 246 15.78 7.53 3.77
N THR A 247 14.69 8.06 3.24
CA THR A 247 14.03 9.23 3.81
C THR A 247 13.25 8.90 5.08
N ALA A 248 12.63 7.70 5.20
CA ALA A 248 12.00 7.24 6.42
C ALA A 248 13.03 6.97 7.54
N LYS A 249 14.21 6.43 7.20
CA LYS A 249 15.32 6.23 8.13
C LYS A 249 15.79 7.55 8.75
N SER A 250 15.91 8.59 7.93
CA SER A 250 16.27 9.94 8.40
C SER A 250 15.08 10.75 8.91
N GLN A 251 13.86 10.24 8.78
CA GLN A 251 12.58 10.92 9.06
C GLN A 251 12.46 12.28 8.34
N ASN A 252 13.06 12.37 7.16
CA ASN A 252 13.09 13.59 6.35
C ASN A 252 11.94 13.59 5.33
N TYR A 253 10.83 14.23 5.69
CA TYR A 253 9.66 14.34 4.82
C TYR A 253 9.92 15.25 3.62
N GLU A 254 10.68 16.32 3.78
CA GLU A 254 10.97 17.28 2.70
C GLU A 254 11.69 16.58 1.53
N LYS A 255 12.75 15.82 1.86
CA LYS A 255 13.50 15.04 0.86
C LYS A 255 12.65 13.92 0.23
N PHE A 256 11.77 13.30 1.00
CA PHE A 256 10.80 12.35 0.46
C PHE A 256 9.90 13.04 -0.56
N PHE A 257 9.30 14.17 -0.17
CA PHE A 257 8.38 14.94 -1.00
C PHE A 257 9.03 15.40 -2.30
N GLU A 258 10.25 15.94 -2.26
CA GLU A 258 10.98 16.39 -3.45
C GLU A 258 11.17 15.30 -4.51
N THR A 259 11.36 14.05 -4.07
CA THR A 259 11.52 12.91 -4.98
C THR A 259 10.16 12.43 -5.49
N GLU A 260 9.20 12.27 -4.60
CA GLU A 260 7.86 11.78 -4.92
C GLU A 260 7.12 12.72 -5.88
N ILE A 261 7.22 14.04 -5.67
CA ILE A 261 6.47 15.01 -6.47
C ILE A 261 6.95 15.05 -7.94
N LYS A 262 8.24 14.80 -8.18
CA LYS A 262 8.79 14.72 -9.54
C LYS A 262 8.23 13.52 -10.30
N ALA A 263 8.19 12.34 -9.65
CA ALA A 263 7.61 11.16 -10.25
C ALA A 263 6.11 11.34 -10.55
N ARG A 264 5.36 11.98 -9.65
CA ARG A 264 3.95 12.28 -9.90
C ARG A 264 3.73 13.24 -11.04
N GLN A 265 4.61 14.22 -11.22
CA GLN A 265 4.58 15.16 -12.34
C GLN A 265 4.86 14.44 -13.66
N GLU A 266 5.86 13.58 -13.71
CA GLU A 266 6.25 12.82 -14.91
C GLU A 266 5.11 11.92 -15.43
N PHE A 267 4.33 11.32 -14.53
CA PHE A 267 3.24 10.41 -14.88
C PHE A 267 1.84 11.06 -14.78
N ASP A 268 1.75 12.38 -14.71
CA ASP A 268 0.48 13.09 -14.56
C ASP A 268 -0.42 12.53 -13.43
N TYR A 269 0.17 12.28 -12.24
CA TYR A 269 -0.60 11.89 -11.06
C TYR A 269 -0.97 13.11 -10.19
N PRO A 270 -2.00 13.01 -9.34
CA PRO A 270 -2.28 14.05 -8.36
C PRO A 270 -1.04 14.46 -7.55
N PRO A 271 -0.77 15.79 -7.37
CA PRO A 271 -1.67 16.92 -7.54
C PRO A 271 -1.71 17.54 -8.94
N PHE A 272 -1.06 16.99 -9.95
CA PHE A 272 -1.00 17.54 -11.32
C PHE A 272 -2.20 17.14 -12.17
N SER A 273 -2.96 16.15 -11.73
CA SER A 273 -4.24 15.74 -12.32
C SER A 273 -5.27 15.40 -11.25
N GLN A 274 -6.51 15.27 -11.65
CA GLN A 274 -7.59 14.65 -10.90
C GLN A 274 -7.83 13.24 -11.45
N ILE A 275 -8.07 12.26 -10.58
CA ILE A 275 -8.41 10.90 -11.01
C ILE A 275 -9.89 10.65 -10.80
N ILE A 276 -10.58 10.25 -11.88
CA ILE A 276 -11.95 9.76 -11.83
C ILE A 276 -11.91 8.26 -12.13
N ARG A 277 -12.34 7.44 -11.19
CA ARG A 277 -12.39 5.99 -11.32
C ARG A 277 -13.80 5.53 -11.57
N LEU A 278 -14.03 4.83 -12.67
CA LEU A 278 -15.27 4.14 -12.97
C LEU A 278 -15.10 2.66 -12.67
N ILE A 279 -16.01 2.07 -11.90
CA ILE A 279 -16.00 0.63 -11.60
C ILE A 279 -17.28 0.02 -12.12
N LEU A 280 -17.16 -0.89 -13.06
CA LEU A 280 -18.26 -1.66 -13.61
C LEU A 280 -18.25 -3.06 -13.01
N SER A 281 -19.40 -3.53 -12.57
CA SER A 281 -19.50 -4.85 -11.95
C SER A 281 -20.75 -5.61 -12.38
N SER A 282 -20.61 -6.92 -12.60
CA SER A 282 -21.67 -7.87 -12.94
C SER A 282 -21.41 -9.25 -12.34
N GLN A 283 -22.46 -10.03 -12.15
CA GLN A 283 -22.31 -11.45 -11.82
C GLN A 283 -21.70 -12.27 -12.98
N ASN A 284 -21.79 -11.77 -14.20
CA ASN A 284 -21.20 -12.37 -15.39
C ASN A 284 -19.93 -11.59 -15.78
N ASN A 285 -18.78 -12.29 -15.81
CA ASN A 285 -17.48 -11.69 -16.11
C ASN A 285 -17.46 -11.03 -17.50
N PHE A 286 -17.90 -11.75 -18.53
CA PHE A 286 -17.93 -11.25 -19.91
C PHE A 286 -18.80 -9.99 -20.05
N ARG A 287 -19.93 -9.93 -19.35
CA ARG A 287 -20.82 -8.75 -19.36
C ARG A 287 -20.15 -7.54 -18.70
N ALA A 288 -19.47 -7.74 -17.58
CA ALA A 288 -18.75 -6.66 -16.91
C ALA A 288 -17.62 -6.09 -17.78
N GLU A 289 -16.81 -6.98 -18.37
CA GLU A 289 -15.71 -6.62 -19.27
C GLU A 289 -16.20 -5.90 -20.51
N LYS A 290 -17.17 -6.48 -21.23
CA LYS A 290 -17.74 -5.90 -22.45
C LYS A 290 -18.32 -4.50 -22.20
N SER A 291 -19.05 -4.32 -21.10
CA SER A 291 -19.62 -3.02 -20.76
C SER A 291 -18.54 -1.99 -20.44
N ALA A 292 -17.46 -2.41 -19.77
CA ALA A 292 -16.31 -1.53 -19.49
C ALA A 292 -15.59 -1.12 -20.80
N MET A 293 -15.40 -2.06 -21.73
CA MET A 293 -14.81 -1.78 -23.04
C MET A 293 -15.68 -0.79 -23.85
N GLU A 294 -16.98 -1.01 -23.90
CA GLU A 294 -17.91 -0.13 -24.62
C GLU A 294 -17.89 1.32 -24.05
N ILE A 295 -17.85 1.45 -22.72
CA ILE A 295 -17.79 2.77 -22.08
C ILE A 295 -16.47 3.46 -22.35
N ALA A 296 -15.35 2.75 -22.21
CA ALA A 296 -14.03 3.32 -22.50
C ALA A 296 -13.90 3.76 -23.95
N LEU A 297 -14.35 2.93 -24.89
CA LEU A 297 -14.35 3.25 -26.32
C LEU A 297 -15.18 4.50 -26.64
N ARG A 298 -16.40 4.58 -26.08
CA ARG A 298 -17.27 5.75 -26.27
C ARG A 298 -16.65 7.00 -25.69
N LEU A 299 -16.07 6.91 -24.49
CA LEU A 299 -15.38 8.04 -23.83
C LEU A 299 -14.25 8.54 -24.72
N ASN A 300 -13.34 7.64 -25.17
CA ASN A 300 -12.22 8.01 -26.04
C ASN A 300 -12.67 8.63 -27.36
N THR A 301 -13.64 8.02 -28.03
CA THR A 301 -14.21 8.55 -29.27
C THR A 301 -14.78 9.95 -29.10
N MET A 302 -15.46 10.20 -27.98
CA MET A 302 -16.01 11.53 -27.68
C MET A 302 -14.94 12.53 -27.27
N THR A 303 -13.94 12.09 -26.51
CA THR A 303 -12.78 12.92 -26.13
C THR A 303 -12.04 13.41 -27.38
N ASP A 304 -11.79 12.53 -28.34
CA ASP A 304 -11.15 12.87 -29.62
C ASP A 304 -12.03 13.82 -30.44
N LYS A 305 -13.30 13.46 -30.62
CA LYS A 305 -14.27 14.25 -31.43
C LYS A 305 -14.45 15.69 -30.94
N PHE A 306 -14.40 15.89 -29.63
CA PHE A 306 -14.61 17.22 -29.01
C PHE A 306 -13.31 17.93 -28.64
N GLY A 307 -12.13 17.37 -28.96
CA GLY A 307 -10.83 17.99 -28.73
C GLY A 307 -10.40 18.06 -27.27
N PHE A 308 -10.77 17.04 -26.46
CA PHE A 308 -10.41 16.98 -25.04
C PHE A 308 -9.18 16.12 -24.77
N THR A 309 -8.49 15.61 -25.77
CA THR A 309 -7.29 14.74 -25.65
C THR A 309 -6.13 15.39 -24.91
N GLU A 310 -6.02 16.72 -24.93
CA GLU A 310 -5.01 17.44 -24.15
C GLU A 310 -5.32 17.45 -22.65
N TYR A 311 -6.58 17.32 -22.26
CA TYR A 311 -7.05 17.45 -20.88
C TYR A 311 -7.35 16.10 -20.23
N LEU A 312 -7.67 15.07 -21.02
CA LEU A 312 -8.17 13.79 -20.53
C LEU A 312 -7.35 12.63 -21.09
N GLU A 313 -6.89 11.78 -20.18
CA GLU A 313 -6.28 10.48 -20.50
C GLU A 313 -7.14 9.38 -19.90
N THR A 314 -7.53 8.38 -20.70
CA THR A 314 -8.32 7.22 -20.25
C THR A 314 -7.43 5.99 -20.21
N LEU A 315 -7.29 5.37 -19.03
CA LEU A 315 -6.54 4.13 -18.81
C LEU A 315 -7.49 2.97 -18.56
N GLY A 316 -7.19 1.84 -19.16
CA GLY A 316 -8.02 0.62 -19.11
C GLY A 316 -9.01 0.52 -20.27
N PRO A 317 -10.08 -0.32 -20.17
CA PRO A 317 -10.50 -1.02 -18.94
C PRO A 317 -9.56 -2.13 -18.51
N THR A 318 -9.52 -2.38 -17.21
CA THR A 318 -8.73 -3.44 -16.61
C THR A 318 -9.50 -4.09 -15.45
N PRO A 319 -9.32 -5.38 -15.14
CA PRO A 319 -9.84 -5.95 -13.90
C PRO A 319 -9.38 -5.14 -12.70
N CYS A 320 -10.24 -4.97 -11.70
CA CYS A 320 -9.83 -4.40 -10.43
C CYS A 320 -8.82 -5.32 -9.74
N VAL A 321 -8.00 -4.79 -8.82
CA VAL A 321 -7.03 -5.58 -8.01
C VAL A 321 -7.75 -6.75 -7.29
N ILE A 322 -8.95 -6.51 -6.78
CA ILE A 322 -9.86 -7.57 -6.34
C ILE A 322 -10.88 -7.78 -7.46
N GLU A 323 -10.61 -8.76 -8.32
CA GLU A 323 -11.39 -9.02 -9.53
C GLU A 323 -12.83 -9.44 -9.26
N LYS A 324 -13.06 -10.19 -8.19
CA LYS A 324 -14.38 -10.68 -7.80
C LYS A 324 -14.68 -10.39 -6.33
N LEU A 325 -15.78 -9.71 -6.07
CA LEU A 325 -16.23 -9.39 -4.72
C LEU A 325 -17.73 -9.66 -4.56
N ASN A 326 -18.11 -10.40 -3.53
CA ASN A 326 -19.51 -10.76 -3.24
C ASN A 326 -20.26 -11.31 -4.47
N GLY A 327 -19.60 -12.14 -5.27
CA GLY A 327 -20.17 -12.75 -6.49
C GLY A 327 -20.12 -11.87 -7.73
N PHE A 328 -19.67 -10.61 -7.66
CA PHE A 328 -19.57 -9.69 -8.80
C PHE A 328 -18.14 -9.59 -9.32
N TYR A 329 -17.94 -9.80 -10.62
CA TYR A 329 -16.72 -9.47 -11.34
C TYR A 329 -16.64 -7.98 -11.58
N ARG A 330 -15.43 -7.40 -11.49
CA ARG A 330 -15.22 -5.96 -11.39
C ARG A 330 -14.14 -5.51 -12.35
N PHE A 331 -14.49 -4.55 -13.21
CA PHE A 331 -13.57 -3.86 -14.12
C PHE A 331 -13.54 -2.38 -13.79
N GLN A 332 -12.39 -1.75 -14.01
CA GLN A 332 -12.23 -0.32 -13.78
C GLN A 332 -11.69 0.40 -15.00
N ILE A 333 -12.08 1.66 -15.11
CA ILE A 333 -11.54 2.64 -16.04
C ILE A 333 -11.04 3.80 -15.19
N LEU A 334 -9.81 4.23 -15.40
CA LEU A 334 -9.25 5.41 -14.76
C LEU A 334 -9.19 6.55 -15.77
N ILE A 335 -9.72 7.70 -15.41
CA ILE A 335 -9.67 8.91 -16.21
C ILE A 335 -8.80 9.90 -15.45
N LYS A 336 -7.67 10.32 -16.05
CA LYS A 336 -6.87 11.43 -15.55
C LYS A 336 -7.35 12.71 -16.22
N ASN A 337 -7.77 13.67 -15.42
CA ASN A 337 -8.10 15.02 -15.86
C ASN A 337 -6.98 15.97 -15.46
N LYS A 338 -6.31 16.58 -16.41
CA LYS A 338 -5.19 17.50 -16.16
C LYS A 338 -5.67 18.85 -15.59
N LEU A 339 -6.38 18.80 -14.46
CA LEU A 339 -6.92 19.94 -13.71
C LEU A 339 -7.77 20.91 -14.54
N SER A 340 -8.40 20.41 -15.59
CA SER A 340 -9.27 21.21 -16.47
C SER A 340 -10.70 21.15 -15.99
N GLN A 341 -11.29 22.30 -15.65
CA GLN A 341 -12.73 22.39 -15.36
C GLN A 341 -13.58 21.92 -16.56
N LYS A 342 -13.14 22.27 -17.78
CA LYS A 342 -13.80 21.81 -19.01
C LYS A 342 -13.76 20.28 -19.16
N GLY A 343 -12.63 19.66 -18.81
CA GLY A 343 -12.47 18.21 -18.79
C GLY A 343 -13.39 17.56 -17.76
N HIS A 344 -13.47 18.12 -16.57
CA HIS A 344 -14.39 17.66 -15.52
C HIS A 344 -15.86 17.74 -15.96
N ASP A 345 -16.30 18.88 -16.51
CA ASP A 345 -17.67 19.09 -16.98
C ASP A 345 -18.02 18.16 -18.15
N PHE A 346 -17.04 17.91 -19.04
CA PHE A 346 -17.20 16.96 -20.14
C PHE A 346 -17.44 15.54 -19.61
N VAL A 347 -16.61 15.05 -18.67
CA VAL A 347 -16.77 13.71 -18.09
C VAL A 347 -18.09 13.61 -17.32
N SER A 348 -18.45 14.61 -16.53
CA SER A 348 -19.72 14.68 -15.81
C SER A 348 -20.92 14.58 -16.76
N LYS A 349 -20.91 15.37 -17.84
CA LYS A 349 -21.95 15.34 -18.87
C LYS A 349 -21.99 14.00 -19.64
N PHE A 350 -20.85 13.41 -19.90
CA PHE A 350 -20.77 12.08 -20.50
C PHE A 350 -21.43 11.03 -19.59
N LEU A 351 -21.04 10.99 -18.31
CA LEU A 351 -21.56 10.03 -17.33
C LEU A 351 -23.06 10.19 -17.07
N SER A 352 -23.60 11.42 -17.11
CA SER A 352 -25.03 11.68 -16.93
C SER A 352 -25.90 11.17 -18.10
N LYS A 353 -25.29 10.96 -19.28
CA LYS A 353 -26.01 10.53 -20.50
C LYS A 353 -25.77 9.06 -20.88
N ILE A 354 -24.90 8.37 -20.14
CA ILE A 354 -24.56 6.99 -20.46
C ILE A 354 -25.69 6.06 -20.01
N ALA A 355 -26.15 5.19 -20.92
CA ALA A 355 -27.09 4.13 -20.58
C ALA A 355 -26.34 2.92 -20.03
N ILE A 356 -26.63 2.55 -18.79
CA ILE A 356 -26.04 1.38 -18.13
C ILE A 356 -27.04 0.21 -18.19
N PRO A 357 -26.66 -0.97 -18.72
CA PRO A 357 -27.51 -2.15 -18.70
C PRO A 357 -27.94 -2.54 -17.29
N LYS A 358 -29.15 -3.08 -17.14
CA LYS A 358 -29.75 -3.41 -15.82
C LYS A 358 -28.94 -4.42 -15.00
N ASP A 359 -28.16 -5.26 -15.65
CA ASP A 359 -27.29 -6.28 -15.05
C ASP A 359 -25.87 -5.77 -14.71
N ILE A 360 -25.59 -4.49 -14.99
CA ILE A 360 -24.33 -3.82 -14.71
C ILE A 360 -24.54 -2.79 -13.60
N ARG A 361 -23.63 -2.79 -12.64
CA ARG A 361 -23.53 -1.75 -11.63
C ARG A 361 -22.34 -0.85 -11.99
N LEU A 362 -22.60 0.45 -12.08
CA LEU A 362 -21.57 1.47 -12.25
C LEU A 362 -21.36 2.19 -10.91
N ALA A 363 -20.11 2.31 -10.51
CA ALA A 363 -19.72 3.20 -9.43
C ALA A 363 -18.69 4.21 -9.95
N ILE A 364 -18.82 5.43 -9.50
CA ILE A 364 -17.96 6.56 -9.82
C ILE A 364 -17.27 6.98 -8.52
N ASP A 365 -15.95 7.10 -8.58
CA ASP A 365 -15.11 7.50 -7.45
C ASP A 365 -14.16 8.60 -7.92
N VAL A 366 -14.42 9.83 -7.47
CA VAL A 366 -13.62 11.01 -7.81
C VAL A 366 -12.55 11.18 -6.76
N ASP A 367 -11.30 11.35 -7.19
CA ASP A 367 -10.11 11.42 -6.33
C ASP A 367 -10.06 10.28 -5.29
N PRO A 368 -10.11 9.01 -5.76
CA PRO A 368 -10.18 7.86 -4.87
C PRO A 368 -9.02 7.87 -3.88
N LEU A 369 -9.32 7.73 -2.59
CA LEU A 369 -8.30 7.61 -1.55
C LEU A 369 -7.51 6.32 -1.69
N ASP A 370 -8.10 5.29 -2.30
CA ASP A 370 -7.50 3.97 -2.51
C ASP A 370 -8.03 3.33 -3.79
N ILE A 371 -7.14 3.00 -4.71
CA ILE A 371 -7.50 2.36 -5.98
C ILE A 371 -7.56 0.84 -5.84
N THR A 372 -6.93 0.28 -4.82
CA THR A 372 -6.81 -1.18 -4.65
C THR A 372 -7.97 -1.78 -3.85
N PHE A 373 -8.55 -1.04 -2.90
CA PHE A 373 -9.62 -1.54 -2.06
C PHE A 373 -11.01 -1.29 -2.66
N PRO A 374 -11.94 -2.25 -2.48
CA PRO A 374 -13.32 -2.04 -2.88
C PRO A 374 -14.02 -1.07 -1.93
N LYS A 375 -14.62 0.00 -2.44
CA LYS A 375 -15.74 0.63 -1.72
C LYS A 375 -16.91 -0.36 -1.74
N VAL A 376 -17.47 -0.66 -0.57
CA VAL A 376 -18.72 -1.43 -0.46
C VAL A 376 -19.85 -0.49 -0.86
N PHE A 377 -20.50 -0.77 -1.99
CA PHE A 377 -21.60 0.06 -2.49
C PHE A 377 -22.88 -0.25 -1.75
N SER A 378 -23.56 0.76 -1.22
CA SER A 378 -24.99 0.71 -0.93
C SER A 378 -25.77 0.58 -2.25
N LYS A 379 -26.97 0.01 -2.18
CA LYS A 379 -27.79 -0.39 -3.35
C LYS A 379 -28.17 0.72 -4.34
N ASN A 380 -27.84 1.99 -4.07
CA ASN A 380 -28.13 3.15 -4.91
C ASN A 380 -26.81 3.82 -5.32
N ALA A 381 -26.59 4.00 -6.62
CA ALA A 381 -25.47 4.78 -7.14
C ALA A 381 -25.60 6.21 -6.60
N VAL A 382 -24.74 6.56 -5.66
CA VAL A 382 -24.63 7.93 -5.16
C VAL A 382 -23.36 8.52 -5.75
N ILE A 383 -23.51 9.57 -6.53
CA ILE A 383 -22.41 10.47 -6.86
C ILE A 383 -22.00 11.10 -5.54
N HIS A 384 -20.91 10.66 -4.95
CA HIS A 384 -20.29 11.39 -3.85
C HIS A 384 -19.37 12.43 -4.47
N ASP A 385 -19.86 13.65 -4.55
CA ASP A 385 -19.00 14.82 -4.67
C ASP A 385 -18.06 14.80 -3.46
N GLY A 386 -16.77 14.54 -3.72
CA GLY A 386 -15.75 14.70 -2.72
C GLY A 386 -15.76 16.15 -2.26
N CYS A 387 -15.98 16.36 -0.96
CA CYS A 387 -15.88 17.69 -0.38
C CYS A 387 -14.56 18.33 -0.80
N MET A 388 -14.68 19.48 -1.44
CA MET A 388 -13.60 20.45 -1.53
C MET A 388 -13.23 20.89 -0.10
N TYR A 389 -12.04 20.61 0.33
CA TYR A 389 -11.28 21.36 1.34
C TYR A 389 -9.83 21.50 0.89
#